data_0d026577cc3c62ccd5bdd54ba5b6410b
#
_entry.id   0d026577cc3c62ccd5bdd54ba5b6410b
#
_cell.length_a   1.000
_cell.length_b   1.000
_cell.length_c   1.000
_cell.angle_alpha   90.00
_cell.angle_beta   90.00
_cell.angle_gamma   90.00
#
_symmetry.space_group_name_H-M   'P 1'
#
loop_
_entity.id
_entity.type
_entity.pdbx_description
1 polymer ?
#
loop_
_entity_poly.entity_id
_entity_poly.type
_entity_poly.pdbx_seq_one_letter_code
_entity_poly.pdbx_strand_id
1 'polypeptide(L)'
;TLTYDPSDVLPGGAPALRRPRFLAIVSSHVLAAALLKRSNGDVDGFVVEGPTAGGHNAPPRGRLQLSESGEPVYGERDLVDLEKLRALGRPFWLAGGYGDARGLRRAQAAGAAGVQVGTAFAFCDESGLRDDYKQALLAEVRAGSAAVFTDPLASPTSFPFKVARLEGTLSEAAVYEARMRVCDLGYLREAYRAADG
;
A
#
# COMPACT_ATOMS: atom_id res chain seq x y z
N THR A 1 -25.82 -9.21 3.07
CA THR A 1 -24.66 -9.60 3.91
C THR A 1 -24.50 -11.10 3.75
N LEU A 2 -23.33 -11.53 3.30
CA LEU A 2 -22.95 -12.94 3.32
C LEU A 2 -22.41 -13.25 4.71
N THR A 3 -23.03 -14.20 5.39
CA THR A 3 -22.54 -14.73 6.65
C THR A 3 -21.86 -16.07 6.36
N TYR A 4 -20.65 -16.23 6.82
CA TYR A 4 -19.91 -17.47 6.72
C TYR A 4 -19.62 -18.00 8.12
N ASP A 5 -20.00 -19.25 8.37
CA ASP A 5 -19.64 -19.97 9.58
C ASP A 5 -18.72 -21.14 9.18
N PRO A 6 -17.48 -21.19 9.67
CA PRO A 6 -16.58 -22.29 9.39
C PRO A 6 -17.10 -23.67 9.77
N SER A 7 -18.00 -23.74 10.75
CA SER A 7 -18.64 -25.01 11.17
C SER A 7 -19.53 -25.62 10.11
N ASP A 8 -20.06 -24.83 9.17
CA ASP A 8 -20.90 -25.29 8.08
C ASP A 8 -20.13 -26.16 7.06
N VAL A 9 -18.80 -26.00 7.00
CA VAL A 9 -17.92 -26.66 6.01
C VAL A 9 -16.88 -27.59 6.64
N LEU A 10 -16.71 -27.56 7.95
CA LEU A 10 -15.75 -28.40 8.68
C LEU A 10 -16.47 -29.51 9.48
N PRO A 11 -16.47 -30.77 8.99
CA PRO A 11 -17.07 -31.89 9.72
C PRO A 11 -16.41 -32.06 11.09
N GLY A 12 -17.21 -32.14 12.16
CA GLY A 12 -16.71 -32.32 13.51
C GLY A 12 -16.42 -31.03 14.28
N GLY A 13 -16.80 -29.89 13.73
CA GLY A 13 -16.62 -28.56 14.32
C GLY A 13 -15.29 -27.92 13.96
N ALA A 14 -15.27 -26.58 13.92
CA ALA A 14 -14.04 -25.85 13.70
C ALA A 14 -13.11 -26.00 14.92
N PRO A 15 -11.82 -26.33 14.71
CA PRO A 15 -10.85 -26.27 15.81
C PRO A 15 -10.77 -24.85 16.35
N ALA A 16 -10.47 -24.69 17.62
CA ALA A 16 -10.25 -23.38 18.22
C ALA A 16 -9.08 -22.68 17.49
N LEU A 17 -9.41 -21.85 16.52
CA LEU A 17 -8.42 -21.14 15.73
C LEU A 17 -7.87 -19.95 16.53
N ARG A 18 -6.54 -19.89 16.64
CA ARG A 18 -5.87 -18.73 17.20
C ARG A 18 -5.91 -17.60 16.17
N ARG A 19 -6.63 -16.52 16.46
CA ARG A 19 -6.69 -15.33 15.62
C ARG A 19 -5.28 -14.75 15.41
N PRO A 20 -4.83 -14.53 14.17
CA PRO A 20 -3.59 -13.79 13.93
C PRO A 20 -3.75 -12.33 14.35
N ARG A 21 -2.64 -11.68 14.66
CA ARG A 21 -2.65 -10.22 14.87
C ARG A 21 -2.93 -9.53 13.54
N PHE A 22 -3.78 -8.50 13.59
CA PHE A 22 -4.17 -7.72 12.43
C PHE A 22 -3.64 -6.29 12.55
N LEU A 23 -2.80 -5.88 11.59
CA LEU A 23 -2.30 -4.51 11.46
C LEU A 23 -2.99 -3.87 10.26
N ALA A 24 -3.79 -2.85 10.51
CA ALA A 24 -4.48 -2.13 9.43
C ALA A 24 -3.55 -1.08 8.81
N ILE A 25 -3.50 -1.04 7.47
CA ILE A 25 -2.79 0.02 6.75
C ILE A 25 -3.68 1.26 6.71
N VAL A 26 -3.15 2.39 7.14
CA VAL A 26 -3.90 3.65 7.24
C VAL A 26 -3.08 4.84 6.73
N SER A 27 -3.76 5.78 6.11
CA SER A 27 -3.19 7.07 5.66
C SER A 27 -3.61 8.25 6.56
N SER A 28 -4.33 7.99 7.66
CA SER A 28 -4.74 9.04 8.59
C SER A 28 -5.13 8.49 9.97
N HIS A 29 -4.95 9.32 11.00
CA HIS A 29 -5.43 9.00 12.35
C HIS A 29 -6.97 8.92 12.41
N VAL A 30 -7.67 9.65 11.55
CA VAL A 30 -9.15 9.60 11.47
C VAL A 30 -9.61 8.23 10.98
N LEU A 31 -8.96 7.68 9.95
CA LEU A 31 -9.25 6.32 9.47
C LEU A 31 -8.94 5.29 10.55
N ALA A 32 -7.80 5.42 11.23
CA ALA A 32 -7.43 4.54 12.33
C ALA A 32 -8.48 4.53 13.45
N ALA A 33 -8.93 5.71 13.87
CA ALA A 33 -9.99 5.84 14.88
C ALA A 33 -11.33 5.24 14.41
N ALA A 34 -11.68 5.44 13.13
CA ALA A 34 -12.89 4.86 12.57
C ALA A 34 -12.84 3.32 12.52
N LEU A 35 -11.70 2.74 12.19
CA LEU A 35 -11.50 1.29 12.20
C LEU A 35 -11.65 0.72 13.62
N LEU A 36 -11.03 1.33 14.63
CA LEU A 36 -11.17 0.90 16.03
C LEU A 36 -12.63 0.94 16.50
N LYS A 37 -13.41 1.91 16.01
CA LYS A 37 -14.81 2.09 16.44
C LYS A 37 -15.80 1.19 15.69
N ARG A 38 -15.52 0.87 14.42
CA ARG A 38 -16.52 0.29 13.51
C ARG A 38 -16.22 -1.13 13.08
N SER A 39 -14.99 -1.63 13.26
CA SER A 39 -14.68 -3.02 12.94
C SER A 39 -15.43 -3.97 13.88
N ASN A 40 -15.85 -5.10 13.35
CA ASN A 40 -16.45 -6.18 14.13
C ASN A 40 -15.41 -7.15 14.72
N GLY A 41 -14.12 -6.80 14.62
CA GLY A 41 -12.99 -7.54 15.17
C GLY A 41 -11.93 -6.60 15.73
N ASP A 42 -10.89 -7.15 16.31
CA ASP A 42 -9.80 -6.37 16.92
C ASP A 42 -8.80 -5.90 15.86
N VAL A 43 -8.41 -4.64 15.96
CA VAL A 43 -7.26 -4.06 15.26
C VAL A 43 -6.10 -3.99 16.26
N ASP A 44 -5.04 -4.77 16.03
CA ASP A 44 -3.92 -4.90 16.97
C ASP A 44 -2.88 -3.78 16.81
N GLY A 45 -2.90 -3.09 15.68
CA GLY A 45 -2.00 -1.97 15.39
C GLY A 45 -2.22 -1.39 14.00
N PHE A 46 -1.36 -0.45 13.64
CA PHE A 46 -1.47 0.25 12.36
C PHE A 46 -0.13 0.26 11.62
N VAL A 47 -0.20 0.17 10.30
CA VAL A 47 0.89 0.58 9.41
C VAL A 47 0.48 1.91 8.77
N VAL A 48 1.29 2.93 8.99
CA VAL A 48 1.03 4.27 8.46
C VAL A 48 1.74 4.44 7.13
N GLU A 49 0.97 4.62 6.08
CA GLU A 49 1.48 4.88 4.74
C GLU A 49 1.22 6.33 4.34
N GLY A 50 2.30 7.07 4.14
CA GLY A 50 2.27 8.42 3.58
C GLY A 50 2.51 8.41 2.05
N PRO A 51 2.56 9.60 1.43
CA PRO A 51 2.81 9.74 -0.01
C PRO A 51 4.13 9.15 -0.51
N THR A 52 5.08 8.88 0.39
CA THR A 52 6.38 8.29 0.08
C THR A 52 6.39 6.76 0.12
N ALA A 53 5.29 6.12 0.55
CA ALA A 53 5.18 4.67 0.55
C ALA A 53 5.14 4.11 -0.87
N GLY A 54 5.69 2.92 -1.08
CA GLY A 54 5.63 2.20 -2.35
C GLY A 54 4.25 1.59 -2.61
N GLY A 55 3.98 1.23 -3.87
CA GLY A 55 2.70 0.66 -4.27
C GLY A 55 1.58 1.69 -4.34
N HIS A 56 0.37 1.32 -3.92
CA HIS A 56 -0.77 2.22 -3.87
C HIS A 56 -0.61 3.27 -2.78
N ASN A 57 -0.99 4.51 -3.11
CA ASN A 57 -1.07 5.60 -2.15
C ASN A 57 -2.51 6.08 -2.01
N ALA A 58 -2.88 6.57 -0.83
CA ALA A 58 -4.11 7.34 -0.70
C ALA A 58 -4.03 8.57 -1.63
N PRO A 59 -5.11 8.93 -2.34
CA PRO A 59 -5.12 10.15 -3.12
C PRO A 59 -5.01 11.38 -2.20
N PRO A 60 -4.48 12.51 -2.71
CA PRO A 60 -4.47 13.76 -1.96
C PRO A 60 -5.87 14.16 -1.50
N ARG A 61 -5.95 14.75 -0.32
CA ARG A 61 -7.24 15.19 0.24
C ARG A 61 -7.74 16.44 -0.48
N GLY A 62 -9.00 16.39 -0.90
CA GLY A 62 -9.65 17.45 -1.63
C GLY A 62 -9.63 17.21 -3.13
N ARG A 63 -9.60 18.29 -3.93
CA ARG A 63 -9.54 18.18 -5.38
C ARG A 63 -8.16 17.72 -5.80
N LEU A 64 -8.09 16.68 -6.64
CA LEU A 64 -6.84 16.23 -7.24
C LEU A 64 -6.20 17.37 -8.05
N GLN A 65 -4.97 17.68 -7.71
CA GLN A 65 -4.09 18.57 -8.45
C GLN A 65 -2.89 17.75 -8.93
N LEU A 66 -2.47 17.97 -10.16
CA LEU A 66 -1.29 17.34 -10.72
C LEU A 66 -0.17 18.37 -10.85
N SER A 67 1.06 17.92 -10.63
CA SER A 67 2.27 18.68 -10.91
C SER A 67 2.49 18.80 -12.42
N GLU A 68 3.48 19.57 -12.83
CA GLU A 68 3.90 19.64 -14.24
C GLU A 68 4.35 18.27 -14.78
N SER A 69 4.86 17.39 -13.91
CA SER A 69 5.21 16.01 -14.26
C SER A 69 4.01 15.06 -14.34
N GLY A 70 2.80 15.50 -13.97
CA GLY A 70 1.59 14.68 -13.96
C GLY A 70 1.39 13.85 -12.68
N GLU A 71 2.18 14.10 -11.64
CA GLU A 71 2.04 13.40 -10.35
C GLU A 71 1.06 14.13 -9.43
N PRO A 72 0.33 13.41 -8.57
CA PRO A 72 -0.51 14.02 -7.54
C PRO A 72 0.29 14.92 -6.61
N VAL A 73 -0.23 16.12 -6.34
CA VAL A 73 0.37 17.06 -5.38
C VAL A 73 -0.20 16.79 -4.00
N TYR A 74 0.68 16.41 -3.07
CA TYR A 74 0.36 16.18 -1.67
C TYR A 74 0.73 17.40 -0.82
N GLY A 75 -0.06 17.67 0.20
CA GLY A 75 0.14 18.78 1.12
C GLY A 75 0.14 18.34 2.59
N GLU A 76 0.20 19.31 3.50
CA GLU A 76 0.20 19.04 4.95
C GLU A 76 -0.99 18.23 5.44
N ARG A 77 -2.15 18.37 4.78
CA ARG A 77 -3.38 17.63 5.11
C ARG A 77 -3.26 16.12 4.83
N ASP A 78 -2.30 15.73 4.01
CA ASP A 78 -2.05 14.34 3.63
C ASP A 78 -1.04 13.66 4.55
N LEU A 79 -0.41 14.43 5.43
CA LEU A 79 0.47 13.90 6.46
C LEU A 79 -0.36 13.39 7.65
N VAL A 80 0.06 12.25 8.19
CA VAL A 80 -0.60 11.66 9.35
C VAL A 80 -0.15 12.37 10.63
N ASP A 81 -1.11 12.83 11.43
CA ASP A 81 -0.84 13.32 12.77
C ASP A 81 -0.51 12.14 13.70
N LEU A 82 0.79 11.93 13.92
CA LEU A 82 1.29 10.79 14.69
C LEU A 82 0.99 10.93 16.19
N GLU A 83 0.81 12.13 16.71
CA GLU A 83 0.43 12.35 18.11
C GLU A 83 -1.00 11.87 18.35
N LYS A 84 -1.93 12.24 17.47
CA LYS A 84 -3.30 11.75 17.51
C LYS A 84 -3.39 10.25 17.27
N LEU A 85 -2.56 9.72 16.37
CA LEU A 85 -2.50 8.28 16.16
C LEU A 85 -2.03 7.54 17.43
N ARG A 86 -0.97 8.03 18.07
CA ARG A 86 -0.45 7.47 19.33
C ARG A 86 -1.48 7.52 20.46
N ALA A 87 -2.28 8.57 20.51
CA ALA A 87 -3.35 8.73 21.50
C ALA A 87 -4.45 7.65 21.39
N LEU A 88 -4.52 6.92 20.25
CA LEU A 88 -5.44 5.78 20.09
C LEU A 88 -4.99 4.53 20.90
N GLY A 89 -3.80 4.53 21.48
CA GLY A 89 -3.33 3.46 22.37
C GLY A 89 -2.98 2.15 21.66
N ARG A 90 -2.76 2.17 20.34
CA ARG A 90 -2.33 1.00 19.57
C ARG A 90 -0.93 1.23 19.00
N PRO A 91 -0.08 0.18 18.94
CA PRO A 91 1.23 0.30 18.29
C PRO A 91 1.06 0.61 16.81
N PHE A 92 2.02 1.34 16.26
CA PHE A 92 2.05 1.63 14.83
C PHE A 92 3.46 1.52 14.25
N TRP A 93 3.52 1.25 12.96
CA TRP A 93 4.73 1.19 12.14
C TRP A 93 4.65 2.26 11.06
N LEU A 94 5.80 2.80 10.65
CA LEU A 94 5.86 3.78 9.57
C LEU A 94 6.38 3.12 8.29
N ALA A 95 5.72 3.41 7.17
CA ALA A 95 6.08 2.95 5.83
C ALA A 95 6.47 4.13 4.94
N GLY A 96 7.34 3.88 3.95
CA GLY A 96 7.79 4.86 2.97
C GLY A 96 9.03 5.64 3.40
N GLY A 97 10.20 5.25 2.85
CA GLY A 97 11.46 5.96 3.10
C GLY A 97 12.10 5.70 4.46
N TYR A 98 11.76 4.59 5.11
CA TYR A 98 12.30 4.21 6.43
C TYR A 98 13.21 2.97 6.36
N GLY A 99 13.65 2.55 5.18
CA GLY A 99 14.37 1.28 4.97
C GLY A 99 15.85 1.26 5.38
N ASP A 100 16.33 2.24 6.12
CA ASP A 100 17.69 2.31 6.63
C ASP A 100 17.73 2.55 8.15
N ALA A 101 18.92 2.45 8.74
CA ALA A 101 19.13 2.65 10.18
C ALA A 101 18.72 4.06 10.66
N ARG A 102 18.85 5.08 9.82
CA ARG A 102 18.43 6.46 10.11
C ARG A 102 16.91 6.56 10.09
N GLY A 103 16.26 5.95 9.10
CA GLY A 103 14.82 5.86 9.00
C GLY A 103 14.20 5.16 10.21
N LEU A 104 14.77 4.02 10.63
CA LEU A 104 14.31 3.31 11.81
C LEU A 104 14.42 4.18 13.08
N ARG A 105 15.56 4.86 13.29
CA ARG A 105 15.71 5.77 14.44
C ARG A 105 14.71 6.93 14.42
N ARG A 106 14.44 7.52 13.23
CA ARG A 106 13.41 8.57 13.10
C ARG A 106 12.03 8.04 13.44
N ALA A 107 11.67 6.84 12.98
CA ALA A 107 10.40 6.22 13.28
C ALA A 107 10.24 5.97 14.77
N GLN A 108 11.26 5.42 15.44
CA GLN A 108 11.26 5.20 16.88
C GLN A 108 11.16 6.51 17.68
N ALA A 109 11.88 7.55 17.27
CA ALA A 109 11.79 8.88 17.88
C ALA A 109 10.38 9.49 17.75
N ALA A 110 9.66 9.16 16.67
CA ALA A 110 8.25 9.54 16.49
C ALA A 110 7.26 8.65 17.28
N GLY A 111 7.75 7.68 18.05
CA GLY A 111 6.94 6.77 18.86
C GLY A 111 6.43 5.55 18.12
N ALA A 112 6.92 5.25 16.92
CA ALA A 112 6.57 4.04 16.20
C ALA A 112 7.23 2.80 16.83
N ALA A 113 6.52 1.66 16.80
CA ALA A 113 7.06 0.36 17.20
C ALA A 113 8.12 -0.18 16.25
N GLY A 114 8.13 0.30 15.00
CA GLY A 114 9.06 -0.12 13.97
C GLY A 114 8.74 0.50 12.61
N VAL A 115 9.21 -0.13 11.56
CA VAL A 115 9.03 0.31 10.17
C VAL A 115 8.55 -0.83 9.29
N GLN A 116 7.82 -0.48 8.21
CA GLN A 116 7.53 -1.39 7.11
C GLN A 116 8.47 -1.04 5.94
N VAL A 117 9.14 -2.05 5.42
CA VAL A 117 10.13 -1.91 4.34
C VAL A 117 9.75 -2.86 3.21
N GLY A 118 9.66 -2.35 2.00
CA GLY A 118 9.36 -3.14 0.80
C GLY A 118 10.54 -3.17 -0.18
N THR A 119 11.01 -2.00 -0.62
CA THR A 119 11.97 -1.86 -1.73
C THR A 119 13.28 -2.62 -1.49
N ALA A 120 13.83 -2.58 -0.26
CA ALA A 120 15.07 -3.32 0.05
C ALA A 120 14.90 -4.83 -0.15
N PHE A 121 13.73 -5.38 0.20
CA PHE A 121 13.42 -6.79 -0.01
C PHE A 121 13.10 -7.12 -1.47
N ALA A 122 12.56 -6.17 -2.24
CA ALA A 122 12.36 -6.37 -3.68
C ALA A 122 13.70 -6.55 -4.42
N PHE A 123 14.78 -5.95 -3.92
CA PHE A 123 16.11 -6.03 -4.53
C PHE A 123 17.03 -7.09 -3.92
N CYS A 124 16.59 -7.87 -2.93
CA CYS A 124 17.38 -8.99 -2.44
C CYS A 124 17.35 -10.18 -3.43
N ASP A 125 18.31 -11.10 -3.30
CA ASP A 125 18.47 -12.21 -4.23
C ASP A 125 17.26 -13.15 -4.19
N GLU A 126 16.66 -13.33 -3.01
CA GLU A 126 15.52 -14.22 -2.77
C GLU A 126 14.18 -13.65 -3.25
N SER A 127 14.13 -12.40 -3.70
CA SER A 127 12.88 -11.81 -4.18
C SER A 127 12.45 -12.44 -5.52
N GLY A 128 11.13 -12.54 -5.72
CA GLY A 128 10.56 -13.00 -6.99
C GLY A 128 10.62 -11.98 -8.14
N LEU A 129 11.25 -10.81 -7.94
CA LEU A 129 11.42 -9.83 -9.01
C LEU A 129 12.43 -10.36 -10.03
N ARG A 130 12.14 -10.21 -11.33
CA ARG A 130 13.04 -10.63 -12.41
C ARG A 130 14.43 -10.02 -12.25
N ASP A 131 15.47 -10.83 -12.43
CA ASP A 131 16.85 -10.42 -12.22
C ASP A 131 17.29 -9.30 -13.16
N ASP A 132 16.87 -9.36 -14.44
CA ASP A 132 17.15 -8.29 -15.38
C ASP A 132 16.58 -6.94 -14.95
N TYR A 133 15.39 -6.91 -14.41
CA TYR A 133 14.78 -5.68 -13.85
C TYR A 133 15.50 -5.22 -12.58
N LYS A 134 15.85 -6.17 -11.67
CA LYS A 134 16.63 -5.83 -10.48
C LYS A 134 17.96 -5.17 -10.86
N GLN A 135 18.72 -5.78 -11.77
CA GLN A 135 20.02 -5.28 -12.18
C GLN A 135 19.94 -3.93 -12.89
N ALA A 136 18.97 -3.74 -13.79
CA ALA A 136 18.75 -2.50 -14.49
C ALA A 136 18.41 -1.36 -13.51
N LEU A 137 17.45 -1.57 -12.59
CA LEU A 137 17.07 -0.56 -11.58
C LEU A 137 18.24 -0.26 -10.62
N LEU A 138 18.99 -1.28 -10.20
CA LEU A 138 20.17 -1.08 -9.35
C LEU A 138 21.27 -0.30 -10.06
N ALA A 139 21.43 -0.49 -11.38
CA ALA A 139 22.37 0.30 -12.18
C ALA A 139 21.96 1.77 -12.22
N GLU A 140 20.67 2.06 -12.43
CA GLU A 140 20.15 3.41 -12.39
C GLU A 140 20.29 4.07 -11.01
N VAL A 141 20.02 3.31 -9.94
CA VAL A 141 20.22 3.80 -8.56
C VAL A 141 21.68 4.18 -8.33
N ARG A 142 22.64 3.35 -8.78
CA ARG A 142 24.08 3.64 -8.67
C ARG A 142 24.51 4.85 -9.50
N ALA A 143 23.89 5.03 -10.66
CA ALA A 143 24.11 6.18 -11.53
C ALA A 143 23.41 7.46 -11.04
N GLY A 144 22.52 7.38 -10.06
CA GLY A 144 21.70 8.49 -9.58
C GLY A 144 20.59 8.91 -10.57
N SER A 145 20.26 8.06 -11.55
CA SER A 145 19.24 8.31 -12.57
C SER A 145 17.90 7.65 -12.27
N ALA A 146 17.83 6.79 -11.24
CA ALA A 146 16.60 6.10 -10.89
C ALA A 146 15.46 7.08 -10.61
N ALA A 147 14.33 6.89 -11.28
CA ALA A 147 13.14 7.71 -11.12
C ALA A 147 11.94 6.87 -10.71
N VAL A 148 11.23 7.33 -9.70
CA VAL A 148 9.94 6.74 -9.27
C VAL A 148 8.86 7.79 -9.50
N PHE A 149 7.84 7.41 -10.24
CA PHE A 149 6.72 8.26 -10.60
C PHE A 149 5.46 7.81 -9.87
N THR A 150 4.71 8.75 -9.31
CA THR A 150 3.41 8.45 -8.71
C THR A 150 2.33 8.60 -9.77
N ASP A 151 1.94 7.52 -10.39
CA ASP A 151 1.00 7.51 -11.49
C ASP A 151 -0.45 7.45 -10.97
N PRO A 152 -1.29 8.47 -11.25
CA PRO A 152 -2.69 8.47 -10.83
C PRO A 152 -3.57 7.51 -11.65
N LEU A 153 -3.08 6.97 -12.76
CA LEU A 153 -3.83 6.15 -13.71
C LEU A 153 -3.33 4.71 -13.84
N ALA A 154 -2.14 4.38 -13.33
CA ALA A 154 -1.54 3.06 -13.53
C ALA A 154 -2.34 1.94 -12.85
N SER A 155 -2.98 2.21 -11.74
CA SER A 155 -3.77 1.20 -11.02
C SER A 155 -5.23 1.19 -11.49
N PRO A 156 -5.79 0.01 -11.79
CA PRO A 156 -7.22 -0.15 -12.10
C PRO A 156 -8.14 0.16 -10.92
N THR A 157 -7.58 0.27 -9.70
CA THR A 157 -8.32 0.65 -8.49
C THR A 157 -8.57 2.16 -8.38
N SER A 158 -8.04 2.95 -9.30
CA SER A 158 -8.08 4.43 -9.30
C SER A 158 -7.31 5.08 -8.14
N PHE A 159 -6.48 4.33 -7.44
CA PHE A 159 -5.53 4.88 -6.48
C PHE A 159 -4.20 5.21 -7.16
N PRO A 160 -3.55 6.33 -6.80
CA PRO A 160 -2.20 6.62 -7.26
C PRO A 160 -1.24 5.46 -6.94
N PHE A 161 -0.37 5.13 -7.88
CA PHE A 161 0.52 3.98 -7.77
C PHE A 161 1.97 4.36 -8.07
N LYS A 162 2.92 3.90 -7.27
CA LYS A 162 4.35 4.12 -7.50
C LYS A 162 4.87 3.23 -8.61
N VAL A 163 5.39 3.85 -9.66
CA VAL A 163 5.98 3.19 -10.82
C VAL A 163 7.45 3.57 -10.90
N ALA A 164 8.34 2.59 -10.81
CA ALA A 164 9.74 2.80 -11.15
C ALA A 164 9.87 2.86 -12.68
N ARG A 165 10.45 3.93 -13.20
CA ARG A 165 10.65 4.07 -14.64
C ARG A 165 11.83 3.23 -15.09
N LEU A 166 11.60 2.36 -16.05
CA LEU A 166 12.60 1.46 -16.61
C LEU A 166 12.34 1.29 -18.11
N GLU A 167 13.36 1.57 -18.92
CA GLU A 167 13.29 1.48 -20.39
C GLU A 167 12.85 0.07 -20.86
N GLY A 168 12.03 0.03 -21.92
CA GLY A 168 11.48 -1.19 -22.50
C GLY A 168 10.40 -1.89 -21.66
N THR A 169 9.90 -1.27 -20.61
CA THR A 169 8.86 -1.84 -19.75
C THR A 169 7.54 -1.08 -19.86
N LEU A 170 6.48 -1.62 -19.23
CA LEU A 170 5.16 -0.95 -19.16
C LEU A 170 5.19 0.38 -18.38
N SER A 171 6.33 0.77 -17.81
CA SER A 171 6.51 2.10 -17.24
C SER A 171 6.69 3.21 -18.28
N GLU A 172 6.96 2.84 -19.53
CA GLU A 172 7.00 3.78 -20.67
C GLU A 172 5.60 3.90 -21.28
N ALA A 173 5.16 5.14 -21.51
CA ALA A 173 3.83 5.43 -22.06
C ALA A 173 3.60 4.72 -23.41
N ALA A 174 4.58 4.75 -24.32
CA ALA A 174 4.46 4.11 -25.62
C ALA A 174 4.29 2.59 -25.54
N VAL A 175 5.06 1.93 -24.66
CA VAL A 175 4.95 0.48 -24.41
C VAL A 175 3.61 0.15 -23.75
N TYR A 176 3.20 0.98 -22.80
CA TYR A 176 1.93 0.82 -22.10
C TYR A 176 0.72 0.96 -23.03
N GLU A 177 0.74 1.94 -23.93
CA GLU A 177 -0.35 2.21 -24.87
C GLU A 177 -0.44 1.15 -25.97
N ALA A 178 0.70 0.66 -26.45
CA ALA A 178 0.78 -0.36 -27.49
C ALA A 178 0.35 -1.76 -27.03
N ARG A 179 0.30 -2.02 -25.70
CA ARG A 179 -0.05 -3.34 -25.19
C ARG A 179 -1.52 -3.70 -25.42
N MET A 180 -1.80 -4.97 -25.64
CA MET A 180 -3.16 -5.50 -25.57
C MET A 180 -3.67 -5.43 -24.12
N ARG A 181 -4.82 -4.80 -23.93
CA ARG A 181 -5.44 -4.65 -22.60
C ARG A 181 -6.36 -5.84 -22.33
N VAL A 182 -5.95 -6.69 -21.42
CA VAL A 182 -6.76 -7.80 -20.90
C VAL A 182 -7.01 -7.55 -19.42
N CYS A 183 -8.26 -7.37 -19.04
CA CYS A 183 -8.63 -7.28 -17.64
C CYS A 183 -9.00 -8.67 -17.13
N ASP A 184 -8.12 -9.25 -16.33
CA ASP A 184 -8.29 -10.56 -15.66
C ASP A 184 -8.43 -10.43 -14.14
N LEU A 185 -8.55 -9.21 -13.63
CA LEU A 185 -8.65 -8.90 -12.20
C LEU A 185 -10.03 -9.30 -11.65
N GLY A 186 -10.21 -10.60 -11.41
CA GLY A 186 -11.46 -11.14 -10.91
C GLY A 186 -11.94 -10.53 -9.59
N TYR A 187 -11.02 -10.05 -8.75
CA TYR A 187 -11.35 -9.40 -7.47
C TYR A 187 -12.01 -8.01 -7.63
N LEU A 188 -11.94 -7.40 -8.82
CA LEU A 188 -12.68 -6.17 -9.14
C LEU A 188 -14.11 -6.46 -9.61
N ARG A 189 -14.50 -7.72 -9.74
CA ARG A 189 -15.86 -8.14 -10.06
C ARG A 189 -16.58 -8.49 -8.78
N GLU A 190 -17.67 -7.79 -8.54
CA GLU A 190 -18.58 -8.14 -7.46
C GLU A 190 -19.72 -9.00 -8.03
N ALA A 191 -19.96 -10.14 -7.41
CA ALA A 191 -21.18 -10.90 -7.68
C ALA A 191 -22.37 -10.11 -7.14
N TYR A 192 -23.31 -9.77 -8.01
CA TYR A 192 -24.55 -9.14 -7.58
C TYR A 192 -25.74 -9.97 -8.07
N ARG A 193 -26.82 -9.92 -7.32
CA ARG A 193 -28.08 -10.52 -7.71
C ARG A 193 -28.95 -9.44 -8.33
N ALA A 194 -29.37 -9.66 -9.59
CA ALA A 194 -30.31 -8.76 -10.24
C ALA A 194 -31.66 -8.77 -9.51
N ALA A 195 -32.41 -7.68 -9.66
CA ALA A 195 -33.70 -7.55 -8.97
C ALA A 195 -34.76 -8.60 -9.42
N ASP A 196 -34.55 -9.18 -10.57
CA ASP A 196 -35.38 -10.22 -11.19
C ASP A 196 -34.89 -11.67 -10.91
N GLY A 197 -33.85 -11.82 -10.10
CA GLY A 197 -33.37 -13.12 -9.60
C GLY A 197 -32.03 -13.54 -10.17
#